data_48cc4134d18fb33db23b17ad761dacb4
#
_entry.id   48cc4134d18fb33db23b17ad761dacb4
#
_cell.length_a   1.000
_cell.length_b   1.000
_cell.length_c   1.000
_cell.angle_alpha   90.00
_cell.angle_beta   90.00
_cell.angle_gamma   90.00
#
_symmetry.space_group_name_H-M   'P 1'
#
loop_
_entity.id
_entity.type
_entity.pdbx_description
1 polymer ?
#
loop_
_entity_poly.entity_id
_entity_poly.type
_entity_poly.pdbx_seq_one_letter_code
_entity_poly.pdbx_strand_id
1 'polypeptide(L)'
;IVETMGRHAGWLALEAGLAGGADVILLPELDYDVPTIAATCRRREERQRYTIICIGEGAKQSGDRQTVQAHVPGSPDPVRLGGVGHVLREQLQPYLNSEVRTTVLGHVQRGGDPTPYDRVLATRYGHKAAQLVLAGQFGQMVTLQNGQIGSVPIAQVANTQRKVPLDHELLVMARDIGICLGERAAG
;
A
#
# COMPACT_ATOMS: atom_id res chain seq x y z
N ILE A 1 -11.09 4.75 8.90
CA ILE A 1 -10.04 3.89 8.35
C ILE A 1 -10.37 3.61 6.90
N VAL A 2 -9.40 3.79 6.00
CA VAL A 2 -9.50 3.42 4.58
C VAL A 2 -8.45 2.36 4.30
N GLU A 3 -8.90 1.15 3.93
CA GLU A 3 -8.01 0.05 3.56
C GLU A 3 -7.78 0.04 2.05
N THR A 4 -6.50 0.03 1.65
CA THR A 4 -6.06 0.00 0.26
C THR A 4 -5.47 -1.35 -0.11
N MET A 5 -5.55 -1.70 -1.39
CA MET A 5 -4.79 -2.81 -1.97
C MET A 5 -3.29 -2.54 -1.91
N GLY A 6 -2.48 -3.53 -2.26
CA GLY A 6 -1.02 -3.40 -2.38
C GLY A 6 -0.26 -4.64 -1.93
N ARG A 7 -0.94 -5.62 -1.36
CA ARG A 7 -0.38 -6.87 -0.81
C ARG A 7 0.75 -6.58 0.19
N HIS A 8 1.98 -6.94 -0.17
CA HIS A 8 3.16 -6.81 0.68
C HIS A 8 3.96 -5.53 0.43
N ALA A 9 3.44 -4.59 -0.39
CA ALA A 9 4.08 -3.33 -0.72
C ALA A 9 3.13 -2.15 -0.48
N GLY A 10 3.58 -1.19 0.31
CA GLY A 10 2.77 -0.08 0.82
C GLY A 10 2.65 1.14 -0.08
N TRP A 11 3.07 1.09 -1.33
CA TRP A 11 3.08 2.24 -2.23
C TRP A 11 1.71 2.91 -2.37
N LEU A 12 0.65 2.11 -2.59
CA LEU A 12 -0.70 2.66 -2.72
C LEU A 12 -1.18 3.32 -1.43
N ALA A 13 -0.92 2.70 -0.27
CA ALA A 13 -1.29 3.28 1.01
C ALA A 13 -0.51 4.56 1.31
N LEU A 14 0.78 4.60 0.99
CA LEU A 14 1.64 5.76 1.21
C LEU A 14 1.20 6.94 0.33
N GLU A 15 1.13 6.73 -0.98
CA GLU A 15 0.81 7.80 -1.93
C GLU A 15 -0.64 8.27 -1.78
N ALA A 16 -1.61 7.34 -1.65
CA ALA A 16 -3.00 7.71 -1.44
C ALA A 16 -3.22 8.38 -0.07
N GLY A 17 -2.53 7.92 0.97
CA GLY A 17 -2.58 8.53 2.29
C GLY A 17 -2.05 9.96 2.29
N LEU A 18 -0.90 10.19 1.66
CA LEU A 18 -0.33 11.53 1.50
C LEU A 18 -1.25 12.44 0.67
N ALA A 19 -1.70 11.98 -0.50
CA ALA A 19 -2.57 12.75 -1.39
C ALA A 19 -3.94 13.04 -0.77
N GLY A 20 -4.47 12.10 0.01
CA GLY A 20 -5.76 12.21 0.69
C GLY A 20 -5.70 12.93 2.04
N GLY A 21 -4.53 13.39 2.48
CA GLY A 21 -4.37 14.08 3.76
C GLY A 21 -4.63 13.18 4.96
N ALA A 22 -4.19 11.92 4.90
CA ALA A 22 -4.29 11.00 6.03
C ALA A 22 -3.40 11.47 7.20
N ASP A 23 -3.89 11.29 8.40
CA ASP A 23 -3.17 11.60 9.64
C ASP A 23 -2.31 10.43 10.12
N VAL A 24 -2.69 9.24 9.69
CA VAL A 24 -1.99 7.98 9.97
C VAL A 24 -1.89 7.19 8.68
N ILE A 25 -0.70 6.68 8.36
CA ILE A 25 -0.46 5.82 7.20
C ILE A 25 0.26 4.56 7.67
N LEU A 26 -0.35 3.38 7.43
CA LEU A 26 0.16 2.10 7.89
C LEU A 26 0.52 1.21 6.70
N LEU A 27 1.77 0.76 6.67
CA LEU A 27 2.37 0.07 5.54
C LEU A 27 2.75 -1.37 5.90
N PRO A 28 2.77 -2.29 4.93
CA PRO A 28 3.27 -3.65 5.15
C PRO A 28 4.73 -3.71 5.59
N GLU A 29 5.53 -2.72 5.23
CA GLU A 29 6.96 -2.61 5.53
C GLU A 29 7.26 -2.16 6.97
N LEU A 30 6.28 -1.55 7.64
CA LEU A 30 6.41 -1.02 9.00
C LEU A 30 5.35 -1.66 9.89
N ASP A 31 5.79 -2.44 10.86
CA ASP A 31 4.87 -3.02 11.84
C ASP A 31 4.28 -1.91 12.72
N TYR A 32 2.95 -1.88 12.85
CA TYR A 32 2.30 -0.84 13.62
C TYR A 32 2.08 -1.21 15.08
N ASP A 33 2.05 -0.20 15.94
CA ASP A 33 1.76 -0.28 17.37
C ASP A 33 0.43 0.43 17.66
N VAL A 34 -0.56 -0.33 18.14
CA VAL A 34 -1.92 0.19 18.40
C VAL A 34 -1.93 1.33 19.42
N PRO A 35 -1.20 1.26 20.56
CA PRO A 35 -1.09 2.37 21.49
C PRO A 35 -0.61 3.68 20.86
N THR A 36 0.37 3.61 19.96
CA THR A 36 0.91 4.80 19.26
C THR A 36 -0.15 5.43 18.36
N ILE A 37 -0.89 4.61 17.60
CA ILE A 37 -1.99 5.09 16.76
C ILE A 37 -3.09 5.70 17.62
N ALA A 38 -3.50 5.01 18.70
CA ALA A 38 -4.53 5.48 19.62
C ALA A 38 -4.16 6.83 20.27
N ALA A 39 -2.90 7.01 20.66
CA ALA A 39 -2.42 8.29 21.21
C ALA A 39 -2.54 9.42 20.17
N THR A 40 -2.22 9.14 18.91
CA THR A 40 -2.40 10.12 17.83
C THR A 40 -3.87 10.48 17.63
N CYS A 41 -4.76 9.48 17.60
CA CYS A 41 -6.21 9.72 17.46
C CYS A 41 -6.76 10.54 18.63
N ARG A 42 -6.44 10.19 19.89
CA ARG A 42 -6.91 10.91 21.09
C ARG A 42 -6.47 12.38 21.09
N ARG A 43 -5.19 12.65 20.79
CA ARG A 43 -4.69 14.03 20.68
C ARG A 43 -5.46 14.86 19.66
N ARG A 44 -6.00 14.23 18.61
CA ARG A 44 -6.83 14.90 17.60
C ARG A 44 -8.28 15.05 18.07
N GLU A 45 -8.86 14.07 18.77
CA GLU A 45 -10.17 14.16 19.42
C GLU A 45 -10.24 15.34 20.38
N GLU A 46 -9.21 15.56 21.22
CA GLU A 46 -9.11 16.69 22.14
C GLU A 46 -9.22 18.04 21.41
N ARG A 47 -8.80 18.09 20.15
CA ARG A 47 -8.90 19.27 19.28
C ARG A 47 -10.17 19.27 18.40
N GLN A 48 -11.12 18.40 18.71
CA GLN A 48 -12.38 18.22 17.94
C GLN A 48 -12.15 17.98 16.45
N ARG A 49 -11.12 17.20 16.11
CA ARG A 49 -10.78 16.84 14.73
C ARG A 49 -11.03 15.36 14.50
N TYR A 50 -11.54 15.03 13.30
CA TYR A 50 -11.54 13.65 12.83
C TYR A 50 -10.13 13.19 12.47
N THR A 51 -9.93 11.89 12.43
CA THR A 51 -8.65 11.27 12.03
C THR A 51 -8.90 10.36 10.83
N ILE A 52 -8.11 10.53 9.78
CA ILE A 52 -8.09 9.64 8.62
C ILE A 52 -6.89 8.72 8.76
N ILE A 53 -7.15 7.41 8.75
CA ILE A 53 -6.13 6.36 8.75
C ILE A 53 -6.17 5.66 7.40
N CYS A 54 -5.07 5.72 6.65
CA CYS A 54 -4.87 4.93 5.44
C CYS A 54 -4.03 3.70 5.78
N ILE A 55 -4.51 2.49 5.47
CA ILE A 55 -3.83 1.24 5.80
C ILE A 55 -3.74 0.33 4.57
N GLY A 56 -2.56 -0.16 4.25
CA GLY A 56 -2.37 -1.19 3.23
C GLY A 56 -2.85 -2.56 3.73
N GLU A 57 -3.52 -3.33 2.88
CA GLU A 57 -4.07 -4.66 3.22
C GLU A 57 -3.05 -5.66 3.80
N GLY A 58 -1.76 -5.44 3.54
CA GLY A 58 -0.66 -6.25 4.05
C GLY A 58 -0.03 -5.73 5.33
N ALA A 59 -0.49 -4.61 5.87
CA ALA A 59 0.01 -4.08 7.13
C ALA A 59 -0.32 -5.02 8.30
N LYS A 60 0.51 -5.01 9.34
CA LYS A 60 0.34 -5.89 10.51
C LYS A 60 0.80 -5.19 11.78
N GLN A 61 0.21 -5.60 12.89
CA GLN A 61 0.67 -5.18 14.21
C GLN A 61 2.03 -5.82 14.54
N SER A 62 2.82 -5.13 15.33
CA SER A 62 4.12 -5.62 15.81
C SER A 62 3.95 -6.96 16.55
N GLY A 63 4.68 -7.97 16.07
CA GLY A 63 4.62 -9.34 16.60
C GLY A 63 3.54 -10.24 16.00
N ASP A 64 2.63 -9.70 15.17
CA ASP A 64 1.54 -10.44 14.55
C ASP A 64 1.85 -10.89 13.11
N ARG A 65 0.94 -11.72 12.57
CA ARG A 65 0.93 -12.11 11.16
C ARG A 65 -0.02 -11.20 10.38
N GLN A 66 0.19 -11.15 9.06
CA GLN A 66 -0.72 -10.44 8.15
C GLN A 66 -2.14 -11.05 8.23
N THR A 67 -3.14 -10.19 8.13
CA THR A 67 -4.55 -10.61 8.11
C THR A 67 -4.87 -11.28 6.78
N VAL A 68 -5.29 -12.54 6.83
CA VAL A 68 -5.65 -13.34 5.66
C VAL A 68 -7.17 -13.36 5.54
N GLN A 69 -7.69 -12.83 4.43
CA GLN A 69 -9.13 -12.85 4.13
C GLN A 69 -9.59 -14.20 3.60
N ALA A 70 -8.81 -14.83 2.72
CA ALA A 70 -9.15 -16.12 2.12
C ALA A 70 -7.92 -16.85 1.60
N HIS A 71 -8.05 -18.18 1.50
CA HIS A 71 -7.15 -19.04 0.74
C HIS A 71 -7.86 -19.51 -0.54
N VAL A 72 -7.23 -19.31 -1.71
CA VAL A 72 -7.76 -19.72 -3.03
C VAL A 72 -6.85 -20.82 -3.58
N PRO A 73 -7.23 -22.11 -3.42
CA PRO A 73 -6.45 -23.23 -3.93
C PRO A 73 -6.30 -23.14 -5.46
N GLY A 74 -5.12 -23.50 -5.96
CA GLY A 74 -4.83 -23.48 -7.41
C GLY A 74 -4.47 -22.11 -7.98
N SER A 75 -4.53 -21.05 -7.20
CA SER A 75 -4.01 -19.74 -7.60
C SER A 75 -2.47 -19.72 -7.48
N PRO A 76 -1.74 -19.09 -8.43
CA PRO A 76 -0.29 -18.86 -8.29
C PRO A 76 0.07 -18.13 -6.99
N ASP A 77 -0.86 -17.37 -6.44
CA ASP A 77 -0.78 -16.75 -5.13
C ASP A 77 -2.07 -17.10 -4.36
N PRO A 78 -2.02 -18.12 -3.51
CA PRO A 78 -3.22 -18.66 -2.87
C PRO A 78 -3.73 -17.80 -1.70
N VAL A 79 -2.89 -16.92 -1.13
CA VAL A 79 -3.25 -16.08 0.00
C VAL A 79 -3.90 -14.78 -0.49
N ARG A 80 -5.11 -14.51 0.00
CA ARG A 80 -5.78 -13.22 -0.17
C ARG A 80 -5.67 -12.45 1.13
N LEU A 81 -4.95 -11.34 1.10
CA LEU A 81 -4.88 -10.39 2.22
C LEU A 81 -6.13 -9.51 2.20
N GLY A 82 -6.45 -8.92 3.34
CA GLY A 82 -7.54 -7.95 3.48
C GLY A 82 -8.30 -8.09 4.80
N GLY A 83 -9.04 -7.05 5.13
CA GLY A 83 -9.80 -6.96 6.38
C GLY A 83 -8.97 -6.44 7.56
N VAL A 84 -7.72 -6.08 7.36
CA VAL A 84 -6.87 -5.50 8.42
C VAL A 84 -7.45 -4.20 8.96
N GLY A 85 -8.14 -3.42 8.12
CA GLY A 85 -8.85 -2.22 8.56
C GLY A 85 -9.96 -2.50 9.56
N HIS A 86 -10.66 -3.64 9.45
CA HIS A 86 -11.64 -4.06 10.44
C HIS A 86 -10.97 -4.51 11.74
N VAL A 87 -9.88 -5.26 11.65
CA VAL A 87 -9.07 -5.66 12.81
C VAL A 87 -8.57 -4.43 13.56
N LEU A 88 -7.98 -3.47 12.83
CA LEU A 88 -7.51 -2.22 13.43
C LEU A 88 -8.65 -1.42 14.08
N ARG A 89 -9.84 -1.39 13.46
CA ARG A 89 -11.02 -0.76 14.06
C ARG A 89 -11.36 -1.36 15.42
N GLU A 90 -11.42 -2.68 15.49
CA GLU A 90 -11.74 -3.39 16.75
C GLU A 90 -10.67 -3.13 17.81
N GLN A 91 -9.40 -3.06 17.41
CA GLN A 91 -8.30 -2.76 18.30
C GLN A 91 -8.31 -1.31 18.80
N LEU A 92 -8.72 -0.34 17.99
CA LEU A 92 -8.71 1.08 18.34
C LEU A 92 -9.95 1.54 19.11
N GLN A 93 -11.12 0.96 18.82
CA GLN A 93 -12.39 1.41 19.43
C GLN A 93 -12.36 1.49 20.97
N PRO A 94 -11.72 0.55 21.72
CA PRO A 94 -11.64 0.66 23.17
C PRO A 94 -10.83 1.86 23.70
N TYR A 95 -10.01 2.47 22.86
CA TYR A 95 -9.15 3.62 23.24
C TYR A 95 -9.74 4.97 22.88
N LEU A 96 -10.84 5.00 22.12
CA LEU A 96 -11.38 6.22 21.51
C LEU A 96 -12.83 6.45 21.93
N ASN A 97 -13.18 7.73 22.10
CA ASN A 97 -14.56 8.14 22.34
C ASN A 97 -15.35 8.26 21.03
N SER A 98 -14.66 8.57 19.93
CA SER A 98 -15.26 8.67 18.60
C SER A 98 -15.56 7.29 18.00
N GLU A 99 -16.62 7.22 17.20
CA GLU A 99 -16.92 6.03 16.40
C GLU A 99 -15.85 5.81 15.35
N VAL A 100 -15.30 4.59 15.28
CA VAL A 100 -14.34 4.19 14.25
C VAL A 100 -15.07 3.49 13.11
N ARG A 101 -14.99 4.06 11.90
CA ARG A 101 -15.57 3.50 10.68
C ARG A 101 -14.46 2.98 9.76
N THR A 102 -14.76 1.91 9.03
CA THR A 102 -13.82 1.30 8.09
C THR A 102 -14.44 1.16 6.72
N THR A 103 -13.70 1.57 5.71
CA THR A 103 -14.01 1.33 4.29
C THR A 103 -12.88 0.54 3.66
N VAL A 104 -13.19 -0.60 3.10
CA VAL A 104 -12.25 -1.42 2.31
C VAL A 104 -12.50 -1.10 0.84
N LEU A 105 -11.53 -0.45 0.19
CA LEU A 105 -11.67 -0.04 -1.21
C LEU A 105 -11.65 -1.25 -2.16
N GLY A 106 -10.79 -2.22 -1.90
CA GLY A 106 -10.69 -3.43 -2.73
C GLY A 106 -10.54 -3.10 -4.22
N HIS A 107 -11.22 -3.87 -5.06
CA HIS A 107 -11.11 -3.76 -6.52
C HIS A 107 -11.73 -2.48 -7.13
N VAL A 108 -12.45 -1.66 -6.37
CA VAL A 108 -12.87 -0.32 -6.82
C VAL A 108 -11.65 0.51 -7.23
N GLN A 109 -10.49 0.31 -6.58
CA GLN A 109 -9.23 0.95 -6.96
C GLN A 109 -8.72 0.59 -8.37
N ARG A 110 -9.24 -0.47 -8.97
CA ARG A 110 -8.91 -0.90 -10.34
C ARG A 110 -10.01 -0.53 -11.35
N GLY A 111 -11.03 0.18 -10.91
CA GLY A 111 -12.11 0.70 -11.74
C GLY A 111 -11.77 2.05 -12.37
N GLY A 112 -12.69 2.56 -13.17
CA GLY A 112 -12.56 3.82 -13.89
C GLY A 112 -11.88 3.68 -15.25
N ASP A 113 -12.00 4.74 -16.06
CA ASP A 113 -11.39 4.79 -17.39
C ASP A 113 -9.90 5.16 -17.29
N PRO A 114 -9.05 4.61 -18.19
CA PRO A 114 -7.63 4.94 -18.23
C PRO A 114 -7.44 6.41 -18.62
N THR A 115 -6.50 7.07 -18.00
CA THR A 115 -6.07 8.41 -18.37
C THR A 115 -5.34 8.40 -19.74
N PRO A 116 -5.17 9.55 -20.41
CA PRO A 116 -4.33 9.65 -21.60
C PRO A 116 -2.90 9.13 -21.37
N TYR A 117 -2.35 9.37 -20.17
CA TYR A 117 -1.03 8.86 -19.79
C TYR A 117 -1.00 7.32 -19.78
N ASP A 118 -1.99 6.67 -19.15
CA ASP A 118 -2.09 5.22 -19.10
C ASP A 118 -2.19 4.62 -20.49
N ARG A 119 -2.99 5.23 -21.37
CA ARG A 119 -3.19 4.76 -22.76
C ARG A 119 -1.89 4.83 -23.56
N VAL A 120 -1.16 5.96 -23.50
CA VAL A 120 0.12 6.13 -24.17
C VAL A 120 1.16 5.15 -23.61
N LEU A 121 1.22 5.02 -22.29
CA LEU A 121 2.14 4.10 -21.63
C LEU A 121 1.88 2.66 -22.05
N ALA A 122 0.62 2.20 -22.01
CA ALA A 122 0.22 0.86 -22.44
C ALA A 122 0.59 0.60 -23.91
N THR A 123 0.38 1.58 -24.78
CA THR A 123 0.78 1.48 -26.20
C THR A 123 2.30 1.31 -26.34
N ARG A 124 3.09 2.08 -25.61
CA ARG A 124 4.57 1.96 -25.59
C ARG A 124 5.03 0.58 -25.12
N TYR A 125 4.41 0.05 -24.07
CA TYR A 125 4.70 -1.30 -23.57
C TYR A 125 4.35 -2.37 -24.61
N GLY A 126 3.15 -2.32 -25.20
CA GLY A 126 2.70 -3.26 -26.22
C GLY A 126 3.59 -3.24 -27.48
N HIS A 127 3.96 -2.04 -27.95
CA HIS A 127 4.89 -1.89 -29.07
C HIS A 127 6.25 -2.56 -28.79
N LYS A 128 6.84 -2.30 -27.62
CA LYS A 128 8.13 -2.92 -27.25
C LYS A 128 8.00 -4.44 -27.11
N ALA A 129 6.91 -4.94 -26.53
CA ALA A 129 6.68 -6.38 -26.43
C ALA A 129 6.60 -7.03 -27.81
N ALA A 130 5.88 -6.42 -28.77
CA ALA A 130 5.81 -6.90 -30.13
C ALA A 130 7.19 -6.92 -30.81
N GLN A 131 8.00 -5.89 -30.63
CA GLN A 131 9.37 -5.85 -31.14
C GLN A 131 10.23 -7.02 -30.60
N LEU A 132 10.13 -7.32 -29.30
CA LEU A 132 10.85 -8.45 -28.67
C LEU A 132 10.42 -9.78 -29.27
N VAL A 133 9.12 -10.00 -29.47
CA VAL A 133 8.57 -11.21 -30.10
C VAL A 133 9.08 -11.36 -31.54
N LEU A 134 9.00 -10.30 -32.34
CA LEU A 134 9.48 -10.31 -33.75
C LEU A 134 10.98 -10.58 -33.84
N ALA A 135 11.75 -10.13 -32.83
CA ALA A 135 13.19 -10.39 -32.74
C ALA A 135 13.54 -11.76 -32.11
N GLY A 136 12.57 -12.59 -31.76
CA GLY A 136 12.77 -13.88 -31.09
C GLY A 136 13.32 -13.76 -29.66
N GLN A 137 13.23 -12.60 -29.06
CA GLN A 137 13.74 -12.32 -27.69
C GLN A 137 12.67 -12.65 -26.65
N PHE A 138 12.52 -13.94 -26.35
CA PHE A 138 11.58 -14.44 -25.36
C PHE A 138 12.17 -14.39 -23.93
N GLY A 139 11.33 -14.57 -22.91
CA GLY A 139 11.75 -14.55 -21.51
C GLY A 139 12.13 -13.17 -21.01
N GLN A 140 11.68 -12.12 -21.69
CA GLN A 140 11.89 -10.71 -21.33
C GLN A 140 10.63 -10.10 -20.71
N MET A 141 10.82 -9.22 -19.73
CA MET A 141 9.80 -8.30 -19.22
C MET A 141 10.08 -6.89 -19.74
N VAL A 142 9.08 -6.27 -20.34
CA VAL A 142 9.17 -4.85 -20.75
C VAL A 142 9.17 -3.98 -19.50
N THR A 143 10.05 -2.98 -19.46
CA THR A 143 10.24 -2.10 -18.31
C THR A 143 10.21 -0.64 -18.70
N LEU A 144 9.83 0.21 -17.73
CA LEU A 144 10.02 1.67 -17.81
C LEU A 144 11.08 2.07 -16.77
N GLN A 145 12.21 2.59 -17.23
CA GLN A 145 13.30 3.05 -16.36
C GLN A 145 13.72 4.45 -16.79
N ASN A 146 13.69 5.40 -15.88
CA ASN A 146 14.02 6.81 -16.16
C ASN A 146 13.28 7.39 -17.38
N GLY A 147 12.00 7.05 -17.54
CA GLY A 147 11.17 7.50 -18.66
C GLY A 147 11.40 6.74 -19.98
N GLN A 148 12.36 5.82 -20.05
CA GLN A 148 12.68 5.03 -21.24
C GLN A 148 12.10 3.63 -21.16
N ILE A 149 11.51 3.15 -22.27
CA ILE A 149 11.04 1.77 -22.38
C ILE A 149 12.21 0.86 -22.75
N GLY A 150 12.44 -0.14 -21.93
CA GLY A 150 13.46 -1.17 -22.10
C GLY A 150 12.91 -2.57 -21.88
N SER A 151 13.80 -3.53 -21.66
CA SER A 151 13.45 -4.87 -21.22
C SER A 151 14.54 -5.46 -20.33
N VAL A 152 14.13 -6.37 -19.46
CA VAL A 152 15.03 -7.15 -18.59
C VAL A 152 14.62 -8.63 -18.62
N PRO A 153 15.55 -9.58 -18.42
CA PRO A 153 15.18 -11.00 -18.28
C PRO A 153 14.17 -11.20 -17.13
N ILE A 154 13.13 -11.98 -17.37
CA ILE A 154 12.09 -12.27 -16.34
C ILE A 154 12.75 -12.90 -15.09
N ALA A 155 13.78 -13.71 -15.26
CA ALA A 155 14.50 -14.33 -14.14
C ALA A 155 15.09 -13.31 -13.13
N GLN A 156 15.41 -12.09 -13.58
CA GLN A 156 15.95 -11.05 -12.70
C GLN A 156 14.88 -10.42 -11.80
N VAL A 157 13.61 -10.50 -12.19
CA VAL A 157 12.49 -9.89 -11.47
C VAL A 157 11.55 -10.90 -10.84
N ALA A 158 11.70 -12.17 -11.18
CA ALA A 158 10.92 -13.25 -10.59
C ALA A 158 11.15 -13.31 -9.07
N ASN A 159 10.06 -13.44 -8.31
CA ASN A 159 10.07 -13.50 -6.84
C ASN A 159 10.63 -12.25 -6.15
N THR A 160 10.79 -11.14 -6.86
CA THR A 160 11.15 -9.85 -6.28
C THR A 160 9.91 -8.97 -6.13
N GLN A 161 9.85 -8.23 -5.03
CA GLN A 161 8.80 -7.23 -4.79
C GLN A 161 9.44 -5.87 -4.57
N ARG A 162 8.95 -4.87 -5.28
CA ARG A 162 9.35 -3.49 -5.07
C ARG A 162 8.62 -2.93 -3.84
N LYS A 163 9.19 -3.16 -2.68
CA LYS A 163 8.73 -2.58 -1.41
C LYS A 163 9.08 -1.10 -1.32
N VAL A 164 8.42 -0.39 -0.42
CA VAL A 164 8.80 0.98 -0.05
C VAL A 164 10.09 0.93 0.77
N PRO A 165 11.20 1.54 0.31
CA PRO A 165 12.42 1.63 1.12
C PRO A 165 12.15 2.43 2.39
N LEU A 166 12.69 1.99 3.53
CA LEU A 166 12.44 2.64 4.82
C LEU A 166 13.04 4.05 4.92
N ASP A 167 14.00 4.36 4.07
CA ASP A 167 14.64 5.66 3.88
C ASP A 167 14.06 6.47 2.70
N HIS A 168 12.96 6.02 2.11
CA HIS A 168 12.34 6.71 0.98
C HIS A 168 11.88 8.11 1.36
N GLU A 169 12.12 9.08 0.47
CA GLU A 169 11.81 10.50 0.69
C GLU A 169 10.37 10.77 1.16
N LEU A 170 9.39 10.02 0.64
CA LEU A 170 7.98 10.17 1.03
C LEU A 170 7.75 9.75 2.50
N LEU A 171 8.48 8.74 3.02
CA LEU A 171 8.39 8.35 4.43
C LEU A 171 9.05 9.38 5.34
N VAL A 172 10.20 9.92 4.93
CA VAL A 172 10.87 11.01 5.65
C VAL A 172 9.94 12.22 5.70
N MET A 173 9.42 12.65 4.56
CA MET A 173 8.47 13.76 4.46
C MET A 173 7.22 13.53 5.32
N ALA A 174 6.63 12.33 5.29
CA ALA A 174 5.46 12.01 6.09
C ALA A 174 5.72 12.20 7.59
N ARG A 175 6.89 11.74 8.09
CA ARG A 175 7.30 11.94 9.48
C ARG A 175 7.49 13.42 9.80
N ASP A 176 8.17 14.17 8.94
CA ASP A 176 8.48 15.59 9.13
C ASP A 176 7.22 16.46 9.20
N ILE A 177 6.20 16.16 8.41
CA ILE A 177 4.91 16.87 8.48
C ILE A 177 3.95 16.35 9.56
N GLY A 178 4.40 15.37 10.37
CA GLY A 178 3.68 14.88 11.54
C GLY A 178 2.65 13.79 11.28
N ILE A 179 2.71 13.11 10.13
CA ILE A 179 1.89 11.92 9.86
C ILE A 179 2.42 10.76 10.71
N CYS A 180 1.52 10.07 11.41
CA CYS A 180 1.86 8.89 12.20
C CYS A 180 1.99 7.67 11.28
N LEU A 181 3.16 7.03 11.29
CA LEU A 181 3.41 5.78 10.56
C LEU A 181 3.16 4.52 11.42
N GLY A 182 2.62 4.68 12.63
CA GLY A 182 2.34 3.59 13.55
C GLY A 182 3.58 3.02 14.24
N GLU A 183 4.76 3.52 13.97
CA GLU A 183 6.01 3.05 14.59
C GLU A 183 6.00 3.33 16.09
N ARG A 184 6.44 2.35 16.87
CA ARG A 184 6.61 2.54 18.32
C ARG A 184 7.65 3.63 18.56
N ALA A 185 7.31 4.61 19.41
CA ALA A 185 8.28 5.60 19.83
C ALA A 185 9.52 4.91 20.40
N ALA A 186 10.69 5.27 19.88
CA ALA A 186 11.96 4.86 20.51
C ALA A 186 11.96 5.43 21.96
N GLY A 187 11.98 4.54 22.94
CA GLY A 187 12.02 4.88 24.35
C GLY A 187 13.32 5.55 24.75
#